data_5b94d56073d9157cf501c29650d7aee4
#
_entry.id   5b94d56073d9157cf501c29650d7aee4
#
_cell.length_a   1.000
_cell.length_b   1.000
_cell.length_c   1.000
_cell.angle_alpha   90.00
_cell.angle_beta   90.00
_cell.angle_gamma   90.00
#
_symmetry.space_group_name_H-M   'P 1'
#
loop_
_entity.id
_entity.type
_entity.pdbx_description
1 polymer ?
#
loop_
_entity_poly.entity_id
_entity_poly.type
_entity_poly.pdbx_seq_one_letter_code
_entity_poly.pdbx_strand_id
1 'polypeptide(L)'
;MAESGALEHYGITQRELAVICASHNGEPFHIEAVESILRKAGLSPSDLHCGAEYPMYVPAEDALKLAGVPRAPIYCDCSGKHAGMLITARHLGEPLENYISPDHPVQRRILSVFADMCGVEESEVRLAVDGCGVPVHALPLSRLAQGYARMSLPSLFAPARAAAVRRVTSAMTAHPEMVAGSERICTQLMAAFGERLFCKSGASAFYAVGLRDRGIGIALKMEDGASSIVPYAILSVLTQLGVITPEEACSLPSFQDRNLYNNHHAVVGRTELVFRLEPCGVA
;
A
#
# COMPACT_ATOMS: atom_id res chain seq x y z
N MET A 1 6.60 -4.78 13.61
CA MET A 1 5.64 -3.94 14.34
C MET A 1 4.47 -4.76 14.92
N ALA A 2 3.60 -5.34 14.10
CA ALA A 2 2.42 -6.09 14.59
C ALA A 2 2.76 -7.35 15.42
N GLU A 3 3.95 -7.91 15.28
CA GLU A 3 4.45 -9.03 16.08
C GLU A 3 5.36 -8.61 17.25
N SER A 4 5.83 -7.34 17.25
CA SER A 4 6.80 -6.90 18.27
C SER A 4 6.16 -6.39 19.55
N GLY A 5 4.83 -6.22 19.61
CA GLY A 5 4.13 -5.58 20.72
C GLY A 5 4.10 -4.05 20.65
N ALA A 6 4.70 -3.43 19.62
CA ALA A 6 4.73 -1.97 19.49
C ALA A 6 3.34 -1.36 19.35
N LEU A 7 2.41 -2.07 18.68
CA LEU A 7 1.03 -1.59 18.50
C LEU A 7 0.31 -1.43 19.85
N GLU A 8 0.44 -2.41 20.72
CA GLU A 8 -0.15 -2.41 22.07
C GLU A 8 0.52 -1.37 22.96
N HIS A 9 1.85 -1.35 22.93
CA HIS A 9 2.65 -0.46 23.77
C HIS A 9 2.31 1.03 23.55
N TYR A 10 2.16 1.42 22.27
CA TYR A 10 1.83 2.80 21.91
C TYR A 10 0.32 3.05 21.74
N GLY A 11 -0.52 2.06 21.95
CA GLY A 11 -1.97 2.20 21.78
C GLY A 11 -2.35 2.59 20.33
N ILE A 12 -1.68 1.97 19.34
CA ILE A 12 -1.96 2.23 17.92
C ILE A 12 -3.34 1.70 17.55
N THR A 13 -4.21 2.59 17.10
CA THR A 13 -5.57 2.26 16.68
C THR A 13 -5.58 1.54 15.32
N GLN A 14 -6.71 0.95 14.97
CA GLN A 14 -6.89 0.30 13.66
C GLN A 14 -6.73 1.30 12.50
N ARG A 15 -7.25 2.52 12.66
CA ARG A 15 -7.12 3.62 11.69
C ARG A 15 -5.66 4.04 11.51
N GLU A 16 -4.90 4.16 12.58
CA GLU A 16 -3.46 4.46 12.52
C GLU A 16 -2.66 3.32 11.91
N LEU A 17 -3.03 2.05 12.19
CA LEU A 17 -2.39 0.91 11.53
C LEU A 17 -2.65 0.92 10.01
N ALA A 18 -3.82 1.33 9.57
CA ALA A 18 -4.12 1.45 8.14
C ALA A 18 -3.22 2.48 7.45
N VAL A 19 -2.96 3.66 8.05
CA VAL A 19 -2.04 4.66 7.46
C VAL A 19 -0.58 4.20 7.51
N ILE A 20 -0.19 3.37 8.46
CA ILE A 20 1.13 2.74 8.46
C ILE A 20 1.30 1.80 7.25
N CYS A 21 0.23 1.20 6.75
CA CYS A 21 0.22 0.34 5.56
C CYS A 21 0.06 1.14 4.24
N ALA A 22 0.03 2.46 4.29
CA ALA A 22 -0.35 3.33 3.18
C ALA A 22 0.79 3.65 2.20
N SER A 23 0.35 4.16 1.04
CA SER A 23 0.94 5.23 0.26
C SER A 23 -0.19 6.21 0.02
N HIS A 24 -0.32 7.17 0.94
CA HIS A 24 -1.53 8.00 1.06
C HIS A 24 -1.43 9.30 0.26
N ASN A 25 -2.57 9.91 -0.02
CA ASN A 25 -2.60 11.17 -0.76
C ASN A 25 -2.17 12.40 0.05
N GLY A 26 -1.92 12.28 1.36
CA GLY A 26 -1.59 13.43 2.22
C GLY A 26 -2.81 14.30 2.53
N GLU A 27 -4.02 13.75 2.54
CA GLU A 27 -5.23 14.45 2.99
C GLU A 27 -5.15 14.77 4.49
N PRO A 28 -5.85 15.78 5.00
CA PRO A 28 -5.72 16.22 6.41
C PRO A 28 -5.85 15.10 7.43
N PHE A 29 -6.76 14.16 7.20
CA PHE A 29 -6.96 13.02 8.10
C PHE A 29 -5.79 12.01 8.11
N HIS A 30 -4.98 11.94 7.04
CA HIS A 30 -3.73 11.16 7.03
C HIS A 30 -2.68 11.85 7.93
N ILE A 31 -2.54 13.17 7.75
CA ILE A 31 -1.58 13.96 8.51
C ILE A 31 -1.87 13.87 10.00
N GLU A 32 -3.14 14.06 10.40
CA GLU A 32 -3.58 13.91 11.80
C GLU A 32 -3.24 12.53 12.37
N ALA A 33 -3.44 11.46 11.60
CA ALA A 33 -3.14 10.10 12.04
C ALA A 33 -1.63 9.87 12.19
N VAL A 34 -0.80 10.35 11.25
CA VAL A 34 0.66 10.23 11.33
C VAL A 34 1.20 11.03 12.52
N GLU A 35 0.75 12.27 12.72
CA GLU A 35 1.12 13.07 13.88
C GLU A 35 0.72 12.39 15.21
N SER A 36 -0.45 11.77 15.25
CA SER A 36 -0.90 11.00 16.42
C SER A 36 0.04 9.84 16.73
N ILE A 37 0.44 9.07 15.71
CA ILE A 37 1.40 7.95 15.84
C ILE A 37 2.73 8.46 16.42
N LEU A 38 3.29 9.51 15.83
CA LEU A 38 4.56 10.08 16.26
C LEU A 38 4.48 10.57 17.71
N ARG A 39 3.44 11.34 18.06
CA ARG A 39 3.23 11.88 19.41
C ARG A 39 3.14 10.77 20.46
N LYS A 40 2.44 9.67 20.18
CA LYS A 40 2.33 8.51 21.09
C LYS A 40 3.70 7.89 21.43
N ALA A 41 4.64 7.99 20.50
CA ALA A 41 6.00 7.51 20.70
C ALA A 41 6.98 8.61 21.18
N GLY A 42 6.51 9.81 21.48
CA GLY A 42 7.38 10.95 21.83
C GLY A 42 8.29 11.38 20.68
N LEU A 43 7.78 11.29 19.47
CA LEU A 43 8.44 11.69 18.22
C LEU A 43 7.70 12.87 17.59
N SER A 44 8.30 13.47 16.57
CA SER A 44 7.79 14.61 15.84
C SER A 44 7.96 14.44 14.31
N PRO A 45 7.33 15.27 13.50
CA PRO A 45 7.53 15.22 12.04
C PRO A 45 8.98 15.42 11.59
N SER A 46 9.84 16.05 12.41
CA SER A 46 11.27 16.20 12.10
C SER A 46 12.08 14.89 12.15
N ASP A 47 11.53 13.85 12.79
CA ASP A 47 12.16 12.53 12.84
C ASP A 47 11.89 11.69 11.57
N LEU A 48 11.00 12.17 10.69
CA LEU A 48 10.69 11.51 9.44
C LEU A 48 11.75 11.79 8.37
N HIS A 49 12.36 10.75 7.83
CA HIS A 49 13.38 10.84 6.78
C HIS A 49 12.86 10.43 5.39
N CYS A 50 11.55 10.65 5.12
CA CYS A 50 10.92 10.29 3.83
C CYS A 50 11.03 11.36 2.73
N GLY A 51 11.77 12.45 2.98
CA GLY A 51 11.83 13.59 2.07
C GLY A 51 10.68 14.58 2.30
N ALA A 52 10.89 15.83 1.91
CA ALA A 52 9.93 16.92 2.07
C ALA A 52 9.12 17.08 0.76
N GLU A 53 7.83 16.82 0.83
CA GLU A 53 6.91 16.89 -0.30
C GLU A 53 5.69 17.76 0.03
N TYR A 54 4.86 18.05 -0.96
CA TYR A 54 3.47 18.46 -0.79
C TYR A 54 2.56 17.23 -0.84
N PRO A 55 1.32 17.31 -0.30
CA PRO A 55 0.33 16.26 -0.47
C PRO A 55 0.08 15.94 -1.95
N MET A 56 -0.16 14.67 -2.27
CA MET A 56 -0.60 14.27 -3.62
C MET A 56 -2.07 14.67 -3.87
N TYR A 57 -2.84 14.94 -2.85
CA TYR A 57 -4.22 15.44 -2.94
C TYR A 57 -4.21 16.92 -3.32
N VAL A 58 -4.54 17.23 -4.56
CA VAL A 58 -4.43 18.58 -5.14
C VAL A 58 -5.09 19.67 -4.29
N PRO A 59 -6.32 19.50 -3.75
CA PRO A 59 -6.93 20.55 -2.91
C PRO A 59 -6.12 20.86 -1.64
N ALA A 60 -5.45 19.85 -1.04
CA ALA A 60 -4.60 20.07 0.13
C ALA A 60 -3.27 20.72 -0.27
N GLU A 61 -2.68 20.31 -1.39
CA GLU A 61 -1.48 20.94 -1.95
C GLU A 61 -1.72 22.42 -2.23
N ASP A 62 -2.81 22.75 -2.92
CA ASP A 62 -3.17 24.14 -3.26
C ASP A 62 -3.39 24.99 -2.01
N ALA A 63 -4.10 24.44 -1.01
CA ALA A 63 -4.35 25.14 0.25
C ALA A 63 -3.01 25.48 0.97
N LEU A 64 -2.07 24.55 1.02
CA LEU A 64 -0.76 24.77 1.63
C LEU A 64 0.07 25.79 0.86
N LYS A 65 0.09 25.73 -0.46
CA LYS A 65 0.78 26.69 -1.32
C LYS A 65 0.23 28.11 -1.17
N LEU A 66 -1.09 28.25 -1.17
CA LEU A 66 -1.76 29.54 -0.96
C LEU A 66 -1.47 30.13 0.43
N ALA A 67 -1.35 29.27 1.44
CA ALA A 67 -0.98 29.68 2.79
C ALA A 67 0.52 29.94 2.98
N GLY A 68 1.34 29.74 1.95
CA GLY A 68 2.80 29.90 2.04
C GLY A 68 3.49 28.84 2.89
N VAL A 69 2.84 27.69 3.15
CA VAL A 69 3.40 26.59 3.93
C VAL A 69 4.41 25.82 3.07
N PRO A 70 5.63 25.59 3.54
CA PRO A 70 6.64 24.86 2.77
C PRO A 70 6.35 23.35 2.73
N ARG A 71 7.02 22.67 1.80
CA ARG A 71 7.08 21.20 1.79
C ARG A 71 7.62 20.66 3.11
N ALA A 72 7.08 19.54 3.56
CA ALA A 72 7.55 18.90 4.79
C ALA A 72 7.43 17.36 4.70
N PRO A 73 8.23 16.60 5.48
CA PRO A 73 8.19 15.14 5.49
C PRO A 73 6.83 14.56 5.88
N ILE A 74 6.06 15.28 6.70
CA ILE A 74 4.73 14.84 7.14
C ILE A 74 3.73 14.70 5.97
N TYR A 75 3.92 15.45 4.90
CA TYR A 75 3.05 15.43 3.71
C TYR A 75 3.44 14.35 2.70
N CYS A 76 4.62 13.73 2.84
CA CYS A 76 5.03 12.62 1.99
C CYS A 76 4.04 11.46 2.09
N ASP A 77 3.70 10.86 0.95
CA ASP A 77 2.80 9.70 0.84
C ASP A 77 3.24 8.48 1.66
N CYS A 78 4.53 8.43 2.01
CA CYS A 78 5.16 7.39 2.81
C CYS A 78 5.30 7.74 4.30
N SER A 79 4.85 8.92 4.76
CA SER A 79 5.06 9.36 6.16
C SER A 79 4.48 8.38 7.19
N GLY A 80 3.33 7.76 6.91
CA GLY A 80 2.74 6.71 7.74
C GLY A 80 3.63 5.48 7.87
N LYS A 81 4.19 4.99 6.75
CA LYS A 81 5.15 3.87 6.73
C LYS A 81 6.39 4.20 7.56
N HIS A 82 6.94 5.40 7.42
CA HIS A 82 8.09 5.86 8.17
C HIS A 82 7.80 5.97 9.68
N ALA A 83 6.64 6.51 10.07
CA ALA A 83 6.20 6.50 11.45
C ALA A 83 6.13 5.08 12.03
N GLY A 84 5.62 4.10 11.24
CA GLY A 84 5.60 2.70 11.62
C GLY A 84 6.98 2.09 11.86
N MET A 85 7.98 2.43 11.05
CA MET A 85 9.37 2.00 11.25
C MET A 85 9.96 2.63 12.51
N LEU A 86 9.79 3.92 12.70
CA LEU A 86 10.29 4.65 13.87
C LEU A 86 9.73 4.12 15.18
N ILE A 87 8.41 3.90 15.28
CA ILE A 87 7.82 3.36 16.52
C ILE A 87 8.26 1.92 16.76
N THR A 88 8.54 1.16 15.70
CA THR A 88 9.08 -0.21 15.84
C THR A 88 10.51 -0.18 16.39
N ALA A 89 11.37 0.64 15.79
CA ALA A 89 12.76 0.81 16.25
C ALA A 89 12.80 1.29 17.69
N ARG A 90 12.03 2.32 18.04
CA ARG A 90 11.96 2.87 19.42
C ARG A 90 11.48 1.83 20.42
N HIS A 91 10.45 1.07 20.09
CA HIS A 91 9.91 0.01 20.96
C HIS A 91 10.96 -1.07 21.27
N LEU A 92 11.79 -1.39 20.27
CA LEU A 92 12.82 -2.42 20.39
C LEU A 92 14.17 -1.89 20.92
N GLY A 93 14.26 -0.60 21.26
CA GLY A 93 15.49 0.04 21.73
C GLY A 93 16.56 0.15 20.64
N GLU A 94 16.15 0.15 19.36
CA GLU A 94 17.03 0.33 18.21
C GLU A 94 17.29 1.84 17.96
N PRO A 95 18.43 2.21 17.33
CA PRO A 95 18.68 3.61 16.96
C PRO A 95 17.55 4.19 16.12
N LEU A 96 17.30 5.48 16.20
CA LEU A 96 16.32 6.16 15.35
C LEU A 96 16.99 6.84 14.16
N GLU A 97 18.26 7.14 14.30
CA GLU A 97 19.07 7.70 13.23
C GLU A 97 19.30 6.64 12.16
N ASN A 98 19.33 7.07 10.91
CA ASN A 98 19.58 6.19 9.75
C ASN A 98 18.67 4.96 9.65
N TYR A 99 17.45 4.99 10.21
CA TYR A 99 16.50 3.88 10.12
C TYR A 99 16.11 3.54 8.66
N ILE A 100 16.44 4.40 7.71
CA ILE A 100 16.26 4.17 6.27
C ILE A 100 17.40 3.33 5.65
N SER A 101 18.53 3.16 6.35
CA SER A 101 19.66 2.37 5.83
C SER A 101 19.32 0.88 5.73
N PRO A 102 19.71 0.19 4.64
CA PRO A 102 19.52 -1.26 4.51
C PRO A 102 20.10 -2.07 5.67
N ASP A 103 21.16 -1.55 6.30
CA ASP A 103 21.85 -2.22 7.39
C ASP A 103 21.20 -1.99 8.77
N HIS A 104 20.23 -1.08 8.85
CA HIS A 104 19.55 -0.80 10.09
C HIS A 104 18.70 -2.01 10.55
N PRO A 105 18.65 -2.31 11.86
CA PRO A 105 17.90 -3.48 12.37
C PRO A 105 16.44 -3.53 11.92
N VAL A 106 15.74 -2.37 11.86
CA VAL A 106 14.35 -2.33 11.39
C VAL A 106 14.23 -2.75 9.92
N GLN A 107 15.18 -2.36 9.04
CA GLN A 107 15.16 -2.71 7.62
C GLN A 107 15.51 -4.18 7.40
N ARG A 108 16.48 -4.71 8.13
CA ARG A 108 16.81 -6.15 8.11
C ARG A 108 15.61 -7.00 8.55
N ARG A 109 14.89 -6.56 9.58
CA ARG A 109 13.65 -7.23 10.01
C ARG A 109 12.56 -7.16 8.93
N ILE A 110 12.42 -6.02 8.23
CA ILE A 110 11.49 -5.89 7.11
C ILE A 110 11.87 -6.85 5.98
N LEU A 111 13.15 -6.92 5.61
CA LEU A 111 13.64 -7.85 4.59
C LEU A 111 13.33 -9.31 4.95
N SER A 112 13.63 -9.72 6.19
CA SER A 112 13.37 -11.07 6.67
C SER A 112 11.87 -11.44 6.63
N VAL A 113 11.01 -10.53 7.10
CA VAL A 113 9.55 -10.73 7.05
C VAL A 113 9.05 -10.77 5.61
N PHE A 114 9.57 -9.90 4.73
CA PHE A 114 9.18 -9.86 3.33
C PHE A 114 9.57 -11.16 2.60
N ALA A 115 10.79 -11.65 2.79
CA ALA A 115 11.25 -12.89 2.20
C ALA A 115 10.42 -14.10 2.67
N ASP A 116 10.19 -14.22 4.00
CA ASP A 116 9.31 -15.27 4.56
C ASP A 116 7.90 -15.19 3.97
N MET A 117 7.30 -13.99 3.91
CA MET A 117 5.95 -13.82 3.35
C MET A 117 5.87 -14.21 1.88
N CYS A 118 6.91 -13.97 1.09
CA CYS A 118 6.99 -14.34 -0.32
C CYS A 118 7.46 -15.79 -0.55
N GLY A 119 7.88 -16.49 0.51
CA GLY A 119 8.37 -17.87 0.43
C GLY A 119 9.68 -18.01 -0.35
N VAL A 120 10.63 -17.10 -0.08
CA VAL A 120 11.97 -17.06 -0.69
C VAL A 120 13.03 -16.83 0.39
N GLU A 121 14.29 -17.10 0.06
CA GLU A 121 15.43 -16.74 0.92
C GLU A 121 15.71 -15.23 0.80
N GLU A 122 16.23 -14.60 1.86
CA GLU A 122 16.61 -13.18 1.85
C GLU A 122 17.59 -12.83 0.72
N SER A 123 18.48 -13.75 0.37
CA SER A 123 19.47 -13.59 -0.71
C SER A 123 18.86 -13.51 -2.12
N GLU A 124 17.63 -13.97 -2.30
CA GLU A 124 16.90 -13.87 -3.57
C GLU A 124 16.25 -12.50 -3.76
N VAL A 125 16.07 -11.74 -2.66
CA VAL A 125 15.46 -10.41 -2.71
C VAL A 125 16.50 -9.38 -3.15
N ARG A 126 16.24 -8.72 -4.28
CA ARG A 126 17.08 -7.61 -4.72
C ARG A 126 16.59 -6.32 -4.08
N LEU A 127 17.53 -5.50 -3.64
CA LEU A 127 17.26 -4.21 -3.04
C LEU A 127 17.62 -3.06 -3.99
N ALA A 128 16.81 -2.03 -3.98
CA ALA A 128 17.08 -0.73 -4.55
C ALA A 128 16.65 0.34 -3.53
N VAL A 129 16.75 1.61 -3.86
CA VAL A 129 16.33 2.72 -3.01
C VAL A 129 15.00 3.28 -3.55
N ASP A 130 14.00 3.36 -2.68
CA ASP A 130 12.70 3.97 -2.97
C ASP A 130 12.80 5.50 -3.00
N GLY A 131 11.83 6.17 -3.59
CA GLY A 131 11.74 7.63 -3.61
C GLY A 131 11.75 8.27 -2.21
N CYS A 132 11.22 7.57 -1.21
CA CYS A 132 11.25 8.00 0.19
C CYS A 132 12.54 7.61 0.95
N GLY A 133 13.55 7.05 0.27
CA GLY A 133 14.86 6.75 0.84
C GLY A 133 15.01 5.38 1.50
N VAL A 134 13.95 4.63 1.74
CA VAL A 134 14.05 3.27 2.31
C VAL A 134 14.37 2.21 1.24
N PRO A 135 14.87 1.02 1.62
CA PRO A 135 15.01 -0.09 0.69
C PRO A 135 13.68 -0.48 0.05
N VAL A 136 13.68 -0.62 -1.28
CA VAL A 136 12.60 -1.25 -2.03
C VAL A 136 12.99 -2.65 -2.43
N HIS A 137 12.07 -3.59 -2.28
CA HIS A 137 12.31 -5.02 -2.44
C HIS A 137 11.80 -5.50 -3.80
N ALA A 138 12.65 -6.14 -4.59
CA ALA A 138 12.30 -6.65 -5.91
C ALA A 138 12.37 -8.18 -5.96
N LEU A 139 11.31 -8.77 -6.47
CA LEU A 139 11.14 -10.19 -6.73
C LEU A 139 10.34 -10.38 -8.03
N PRO A 140 10.37 -11.57 -8.65
CA PRO A 140 9.43 -11.91 -9.71
C PRO A 140 7.97 -11.68 -9.28
N LEU A 141 7.12 -11.21 -10.19
CA LEU A 141 5.70 -10.92 -9.88
C LEU A 141 4.97 -12.12 -9.28
N SER A 142 5.30 -13.33 -9.72
CA SER A 142 4.74 -14.57 -9.16
C SER A 142 5.02 -14.73 -7.67
N ARG A 143 6.21 -14.34 -7.19
CA ARG A 143 6.56 -14.39 -5.76
C ARG A 143 5.84 -13.31 -4.97
N LEU A 144 5.65 -12.12 -5.55
CA LEU A 144 4.83 -11.07 -4.93
C LEU A 144 3.36 -11.49 -4.83
N ALA A 145 2.80 -12.08 -5.88
CA ALA A 145 1.46 -12.67 -5.85
C ALA A 145 1.36 -13.78 -4.80
N GLN A 146 2.37 -14.66 -4.69
CA GLN A 146 2.44 -15.69 -3.65
C GLN A 146 2.39 -15.09 -2.22
N GLY A 147 3.10 -13.98 -1.98
CA GLY A 147 3.04 -13.26 -0.70
C GLY A 147 1.62 -12.83 -0.35
N TYR A 148 0.90 -12.25 -1.31
CA TYR A 148 -0.51 -11.86 -1.13
C TYR A 148 -1.45 -13.07 -0.99
N ALA A 149 -1.20 -14.17 -1.72
CA ALA A 149 -1.93 -15.42 -1.54
C ALA A 149 -1.78 -15.96 -0.12
N ARG A 150 -0.56 -15.98 0.41
CA ARG A 150 -0.29 -16.43 1.78
C ARG A 150 -0.93 -15.50 2.82
N MET A 151 -0.89 -14.18 2.62
CA MET A 151 -1.60 -13.21 3.47
C MET A 151 -3.12 -13.45 3.48
N SER A 152 -3.69 -13.93 2.39
CA SER A 152 -5.12 -14.23 2.30
C SER A 152 -5.54 -15.49 3.09
N LEU A 153 -4.57 -16.34 3.48
CA LEU A 153 -4.75 -17.54 4.30
C LEU A 153 -3.88 -17.47 5.57
N PRO A 154 -4.22 -16.65 6.56
CA PRO A 154 -3.41 -16.48 7.77
C PRO A 154 -3.15 -17.78 8.54
N SER A 155 -3.99 -18.80 8.34
CA SER A 155 -3.80 -20.12 8.96
C SER A 155 -2.53 -20.86 8.52
N LEU A 156 -1.89 -20.43 7.43
CA LEU A 156 -0.60 -20.98 6.97
C LEU A 156 0.58 -20.58 7.85
N PHE A 157 0.39 -19.61 8.73
CA PHE A 157 1.47 -19.07 9.57
C PHE A 157 1.36 -19.52 11.02
N ALA A 158 2.48 -19.42 11.74
CA ALA A 158 2.49 -19.55 13.20
C ALA A 158 1.52 -18.53 13.84
N PRO A 159 0.96 -18.82 15.03
CA PRO A 159 -0.11 -18.04 15.62
C PRO A 159 0.17 -16.53 15.70
N ALA A 160 1.39 -16.10 16.05
CA ALA A 160 1.75 -14.70 16.16
C ALA A 160 1.72 -14.00 14.77
N ARG A 161 2.31 -14.62 13.74
CA ARG A 161 2.29 -14.11 12.38
C ARG A 161 0.87 -14.10 11.81
N ALA A 162 0.09 -15.14 12.06
CA ALA A 162 -1.31 -15.24 11.66
C ALA A 162 -2.16 -14.11 12.26
N ALA A 163 -1.95 -13.80 13.54
CA ALA A 163 -2.63 -12.70 14.22
C ALA A 163 -2.22 -11.33 13.63
N ALA A 164 -0.92 -11.13 13.36
CA ALA A 164 -0.41 -9.91 12.76
C ALA A 164 -0.98 -9.69 11.34
N VAL A 165 -1.02 -10.73 10.51
CA VAL A 165 -1.60 -10.66 9.15
C VAL A 165 -3.08 -10.29 9.21
N ARG A 166 -3.87 -10.97 10.05
CA ARG A 166 -5.30 -10.63 10.25
C ARG A 166 -5.48 -9.18 10.69
N ARG A 167 -4.67 -8.72 11.65
CA ARG A 167 -4.75 -7.35 12.16
C ARG A 167 -4.47 -6.32 11.08
N VAL A 168 -3.41 -6.52 10.28
CA VAL A 168 -3.03 -5.63 9.17
C VAL A 168 -4.12 -5.60 8.10
N THR A 169 -4.53 -6.76 7.59
CA THR A 169 -5.54 -6.83 6.51
C THR A 169 -6.91 -6.31 6.96
N SER A 170 -7.29 -6.53 8.23
CA SER A 170 -8.51 -5.97 8.80
C SER A 170 -8.44 -4.44 8.95
N ALA A 171 -7.30 -3.90 9.36
CA ALA A 171 -7.12 -2.45 9.43
C ALA A 171 -7.24 -1.78 8.04
N MET A 172 -6.61 -2.37 7.04
CA MET A 172 -6.66 -1.87 5.66
C MET A 172 -8.08 -1.84 5.10
N THR A 173 -8.87 -2.89 5.35
CA THR A 173 -10.24 -2.97 4.81
C THR A 173 -11.30 -2.25 5.65
N ALA A 174 -11.03 -2.02 6.94
CA ALA A 174 -11.90 -1.21 7.79
C ALA A 174 -11.70 0.31 7.59
N HIS A 175 -10.51 0.70 7.14
CA HIS A 175 -10.14 2.10 6.91
C HIS A 175 -9.43 2.26 5.55
N PRO A 176 -10.09 1.92 4.43
CA PRO A 176 -9.45 1.92 3.11
C PRO A 176 -9.01 3.31 2.66
N GLU A 177 -9.71 4.38 3.08
CA GLU A 177 -9.33 5.77 2.84
C GLU A 177 -7.96 6.10 3.44
N MET A 178 -7.63 5.50 4.59
CA MET A 178 -6.33 5.69 5.25
C MET A 178 -5.17 5.02 4.49
N VAL A 179 -5.46 3.99 3.70
CA VAL A 179 -4.44 3.24 2.94
C VAL A 179 -3.98 3.98 1.69
N ALA A 180 -4.85 4.80 1.09
CA ALA A 180 -4.57 5.42 -0.20
C ALA A 180 -5.07 6.88 -0.29
N GLY A 181 -6.30 7.15 0.12
CA GLY A 181 -6.99 8.44 -0.01
C GLY A 181 -8.37 8.28 -0.64
N SER A 182 -9.14 9.37 -0.62
CA SER A 182 -10.59 9.34 -0.89
C SER A 182 -10.97 8.78 -2.27
N GLU A 183 -10.20 9.05 -3.31
CA GLU A 183 -10.57 8.73 -4.71
C GLU A 183 -9.76 7.59 -5.33
N ARG A 184 -8.86 6.99 -4.56
CA ARG A 184 -7.94 5.97 -5.09
C ARG A 184 -8.63 4.63 -5.28
N ILE A 185 -8.19 3.88 -6.31
CA ILE A 185 -8.73 2.54 -6.61
C ILE A 185 -8.61 1.56 -5.43
N CYS A 186 -7.57 1.67 -4.58
CA CYS A 186 -7.46 0.86 -3.38
C CYS A 186 -8.61 1.12 -2.41
N THR A 187 -8.97 2.39 -2.22
CA THR A 187 -10.08 2.81 -1.37
C THR A 187 -11.41 2.29 -1.92
N GLN A 188 -11.65 2.48 -3.21
CA GLN A 188 -12.89 2.04 -3.85
C GLN A 188 -13.06 0.52 -3.77
N LEU A 189 -12.02 -0.26 -4.09
CA LEU A 189 -12.07 -1.72 -4.03
C LEU A 189 -12.27 -2.26 -2.61
N MET A 190 -11.53 -1.74 -1.64
CA MET A 190 -11.66 -2.22 -0.27
C MET A 190 -12.94 -1.73 0.42
N ALA A 191 -13.45 -0.55 0.07
CA ALA A 191 -14.74 -0.06 0.57
C ALA A 191 -15.91 -0.90 0.03
N ALA A 192 -15.86 -1.27 -1.26
CA ALA A 192 -16.93 -2.05 -1.88
C ALA A 192 -16.82 -3.56 -1.59
N PHE A 193 -15.59 -4.09 -1.49
CA PHE A 193 -15.34 -5.54 -1.52
C PHE A 193 -14.37 -6.01 -0.42
N GLY A 194 -14.18 -5.25 0.66
CA GLY A 194 -13.22 -5.55 1.72
C GLY A 194 -13.44 -6.88 2.44
N GLU A 195 -14.64 -7.45 2.37
CA GLU A 195 -14.92 -8.82 2.84
C GLU A 195 -14.32 -9.89 1.91
N ARG A 196 -14.18 -9.59 0.62
CA ARG A 196 -13.67 -10.51 -0.41
C ARG A 196 -12.16 -10.33 -0.68
N LEU A 197 -11.63 -9.13 -0.49
CA LEU A 197 -10.25 -8.81 -0.86
C LEU A 197 -9.63 -7.71 0.00
N PHE A 198 -8.30 -7.65 -0.02
CA PHE A 198 -7.50 -6.50 0.37
C PHE A 198 -6.49 -6.21 -0.73
N CYS A 199 -6.10 -4.95 -0.90
CA CYS A 199 -5.25 -4.56 -2.01
C CYS A 199 -4.33 -3.39 -1.68
N LYS A 200 -3.27 -3.23 -2.47
CA LYS A 200 -2.33 -2.13 -2.37
C LYS A 200 -1.73 -1.77 -3.72
N SER A 201 -1.75 -0.48 -4.02
CA SER A 201 -0.98 0.09 -5.12
C SER A 201 0.48 0.33 -4.72
N GLY A 202 1.38 0.23 -5.68
CA GLY A 202 2.79 0.61 -5.55
C GLY A 202 3.20 1.62 -6.61
N ALA A 203 4.41 2.13 -6.50
CA ALA A 203 4.98 3.04 -7.47
C ALA A 203 5.08 2.40 -8.86
N SER A 204 5.17 3.26 -9.91
CA SER A 204 5.32 2.85 -11.31
C SER A 204 4.30 1.80 -11.75
N ALA A 205 3.03 1.98 -11.36
CA ALA A 205 1.91 1.11 -11.75
C ALA A 205 2.03 -0.36 -11.31
N PHE A 206 2.62 -0.62 -10.15
CA PHE A 206 2.48 -1.90 -9.46
C PHE A 206 1.15 -1.95 -8.71
N TYR A 207 0.51 -3.12 -8.72
CA TYR A 207 -0.69 -3.36 -7.94
C TYR A 207 -0.75 -4.81 -7.45
N ALA A 208 -1.22 -5.01 -6.23
CA ALA A 208 -1.40 -6.35 -5.68
C ALA A 208 -2.70 -6.49 -4.91
N VAL A 209 -3.29 -7.70 -4.98
CA VAL A 209 -4.55 -8.07 -4.32
C VAL A 209 -4.40 -9.43 -3.66
N GLY A 210 -4.90 -9.59 -2.45
CA GLY A 210 -5.14 -10.88 -1.82
C GLY A 210 -6.64 -11.17 -1.76
N LEU A 211 -7.06 -12.33 -2.26
CA LEU A 211 -8.46 -12.76 -2.20
C LEU A 211 -8.69 -13.53 -0.91
N ARG A 212 -9.47 -12.95 0.01
CA ARG A 212 -9.72 -13.53 1.34
C ARG A 212 -10.25 -14.94 1.23
N ASP A 213 -9.71 -15.82 2.06
CA ASP A 213 -10.12 -17.23 2.23
C ASP A 213 -10.03 -18.10 0.97
N ARG A 214 -9.45 -17.56 -0.12
CA ARG A 214 -9.25 -18.31 -1.38
C ARG A 214 -7.81 -18.77 -1.62
N GLY A 215 -6.84 -18.23 -0.88
CA GLY A 215 -5.41 -18.53 -1.13
C GLY A 215 -4.92 -18.01 -2.48
N ILE A 216 -5.57 -16.99 -3.02
CA ILE A 216 -5.21 -16.40 -4.31
C ILE A 216 -4.60 -15.03 -4.07
N GLY A 217 -3.44 -14.81 -4.65
CA GLY A 217 -2.78 -13.51 -4.75
C GLY A 217 -2.65 -13.08 -6.20
N ILE A 218 -2.82 -11.80 -6.43
CA ILE A 218 -2.68 -11.17 -7.73
C ILE A 218 -1.57 -10.13 -7.63
N ALA A 219 -0.66 -10.11 -8.59
CA ALA A 219 0.30 -9.03 -8.76
C ALA A 219 0.34 -8.61 -10.22
N LEU A 220 0.25 -7.31 -10.46
CA LEU A 220 0.31 -6.74 -11.79
C LEU A 220 1.30 -5.57 -11.82
N LYS A 221 1.95 -5.38 -12.97
CA LYS A 221 2.88 -4.30 -13.24
C LYS A 221 2.69 -3.82 -14.67
N MET A 222 2.42 -2.52 -14.84
CA MET A 222 2.51 -1.90 -16.17
C MET A 222 3.97 -1.65 -16.50
N GLU A 223 4.42 -2.12 -17.64
CA GLU A 223 5.83 -2.05 -18.04
C GLU A 223 6.28 -0.60 -18.22
N ASP A 224 5.43 0.23 -18.81
CA ASP A 224 5.64 1.67 -19.01
C ASP A 224 5.41 2.53 -17.76
N GLY A 225 4.92 1.94 -16.67
CA GLY A 225 4.61 2.65 -15.43
C GLY A 225 3.31 3.48 -15.45
N ALA A 226 2.44 3.31 -16.47
CA ALA A 226 1.20 4.07 -16.63
C ALA A 226 0.14 3.71 -15.57
N SER A 227 0.15 4.43 -14.45
CA SER A 227 -0.76 4.17 -13.32
C SER A 227 -2.24 4.38 -13.65
N SER A 228 -2.57 5.20 -14.65
CA SER A 228 -3.94 5.45 -15.10
C SER A 228 -4.64 4.21 -15.66
N ILE A 229 -3.88 3.23 -16.14
CA ILE A 229 -4.43 1.98 -16.70
C ILE A 229 -4.69 0.92 -15.62
N VAL A 230 -4.05 1.03 -14.46
CA VAL A 230 -4.16 0.05 -13.37
C VAL A 230 -5.61 -0.22 -12.95
N PRO A 231 -6.51 0.78 -12.75
CA PRO A 231 -7.89 0.52 -12.38
C PRO A 231 -8.62 -0.40 -13.37
N TYR A 232 -8.45 -0.14 -14.66
CA TYR A 232 -9.09 -0.96 -15.71
C TYR A 232 -8.54 -2.38 -15.73
N ALA A 233 -7.22 -2.52 -15.65
CA ALA A 233 -6.56 -3.82 -15.67
C ALA A 233 -6.97 -4.69 -14.48
N ILE A 234 -6.94 -4.14 -13.25
CA ILE A 234 -7.27 -4.93 -12.06
C ILE A 234 -8.74 -5.31 -12.00
N LEU A 235 -9.64 -4.42 -12.41
CA LEU A 235 -11.07 -4.73 -12.45
C LEU A 235 -11.38 -5.81 -13.51
N SER A 236 -10.69 -5.78 -14.64
CA SER A 236 -10.79 -6.86 -15.64
C SER A 236 -10.31 -8.20 -15.07
N VAL A 237 -9.15 -8.22 -14.38
CA VAL A 237 -8.64 -9.44 -13.73
C VAL A 237 -9.64 -9.98 -12.71
N LEU A 238 -10.17 -9.12 -11.84
CA LEU A 238 -11.14 -9.54 -10.81
C LEU A 238 -12.44 -10.06 -11.43
N THR A 239 -12.90 -9.47 -12.52
CA THR A 239 -14.08 -9.92 -13.26
C THR A 239 -13.82 -11.28 -13.95
N GLN A 240 -12.67 -11.44 -14.62
CA GLN A 240 -12.31 -12.70 -15.27
C GLN A 240 -12.14 -13.85 -14.26
N LEU A 241 -11.71 -13.56 -13.03
CA LEU A 241 -11.62 -14.53 -11.94
C LEU A 241 -12.95 -14.77 -11.21
N GLY A 242 -14.03 -14.11 -11.61
CA GLY A 242 -15.34 -14.21 -10.96
C GLY A 242 -15.35 -13.73 -9.50
N VAL A 243 -14.47 -12.81 -9.15
CA VAL A 243 -14.41 -12.17 -7.82
C VAL A 243 -15.46 -11.07 -7.70
N ILE A 244 -15.62 -10.31 -8.77
CA ILE A 244 -16.65 -9.28 -8.93
C ILE A 244 -17.41 -9.50 -10.23
N THR A 245 -18.65 -9.03 -10.31
CA THR A 245 -19.42 -9.06 -11.56
C THR A 245 -19.07 -7.86 -12.45
N PRO A 246 -19.41 -7.90 -13.77
CA PRO A 246 -19.26 -6.74 -14.63
C PRO A 246 -20.04 -5.51 -14.11
N GLU A 247 -21.23 -5.71 -13.55
CA GLU A 247 -22.08 -4.67 -13.00
C GLU A 247 -21.42 -4.02 -11.76
N GLU A 248 -20.86 -4.85 -10.86
CA GLU A 248 -20.09 -4.38 -9.70
C GLU A 248 -18.87 -3.57 -10.13
N ALA A 249 -18.13 -4.02 -11.17
CA ALA A 249 -17.01 -3.27 -11.71
C ALA A 249 -17.45 -1.91 -12.27
N CYS A 250 -18.55 -1.88 -13.03
CA CYS A 250 -19.10 -0.65 -13.62
C CYS A 250 -19.64 0.34 -12.57
N SER A 251 -19.94 -0.11 -11.35
CA SER A 251 -20.41 0.77 -10.27
C SER A 251 -19.29 1.60 -9.65
N LEU A 252 -18.01 1.21 -9.84
CA LEU A 252 -16.88 1.92 -9.27
C LEU A 252 -16.52 3.18 -10.07
N PRO A 253 -16.33 4.35 -9.42
CA PRO A 253 -16.01 5.61 -10.10
C PRO A 253 -14.82 5.53 -11.04
N SER A 254 -13.74 4.85 -10.64
CA SER A 254 -12.52 4.70 -11.45
C SER A 254 -12.70 3.86 -12.72
N PHE A 255 -13.88 3.26 -12.96
CA PHE A 255 -14.14 2.39 -14.11
C PHE A 255 -15.18 2.94 -15.06
N GLN A 256 -15.86 4.04 -14.70
CA GLN A 256 -17.02 4.54 -15.43
C GLN A 256 -16.68 5.16 -16.79
N ASP A 257 -15.54 5.85 -16.88
CA ASP A 257 -15.15 6.50 -18.12
C ASP A 257 -13.88 5.92 -18.71
N ARG A 258 -14.00 5.26 -19.88
CA ARG A 258 -12.90 4.72 -20.68
C ARG A 258 -12.54 5.59 -21.86
N ASN A 259 -13.20 6.73 -22.03
CA ASN A 259 -12.98 7.60 -23.16
C ASN A 259 -11.68 8.40 -22.99
N LEU A 260 -11.03 8.65 -24.09
CA LEU A 260 -9.89 9.57 -24.16
C LEU A 260 -10.40 10.89 -24.74
N TYR A 261 -10.12 11.98 -24.07
CA TYR A 261 -10.57 13.31 -24.44
C TYR A 261 -9.38 14.17 -24.90
N ASN A 262 -9.62 15.01 -25.89
CA ASN A 262 -8.69 16.08 -26.25
C ASN A 262 -8.95 17.34 -25.40
N ASN A 263 -8.17 18.42 -25.65
CA ASN A 263 -8.30 19.69 -24.95
C ASN A 263 -9.64 20.42 -25.20
N HIS A 264 -10.42 19.99 -26.21
CA HIS A 264 -11.77 20.48 -26.49
C HIS A 264 -12.85 19.62 -25.84
N HIS A 265 -12.47 18.68 -24.95
CA HIS A 265 -13.38 17.70 -24.33
C HIS A 265 -14.13 16.80 -25.34
N ALA A 266 -13.61 16.68 -26.58
CA ALA A 266 -14.14 15.75 -27.54
C ALA A 266 -13.53 14.36 -27.34
N VAL A 267 -14.36 13.30 -27.44
CA VAL A 267 -13.89 11.92 -27.39
C VAL A 267 -13.05 11.64 -28.65
N VAL A 268 -11.80 11.29 -28.49
CA VAL A 268 -10.84 10.99 -29.57
C VAL A 268 -10.37 9.54 -29.58
N GLY A 269 -10.76 8.77 -28.57
CA GLY A 269 -10.40 7.37 -28.46
C GLY A 269 -11.06 6.73 -27.24
N ARG A 270 -10.72 5.47 -27.01
CA ARG A 270 -11.21 4.69 -25.85
C ARG A 270 -10.15 3.69 -25.41
N THR A 271 -10.03 3.50 -24.10
CA THR A 271 -9.23 2.42 -23.52
C THR A 271 -9.97 1.09 -23.65
N GLU A 272 -9.35 0.12 -24.28
CA GLU A 272 -9.87 -1.24 -24.42
C GLU A 272 -8.95 -2.25 -23.71
N LEU A 273 -9.57 -3.25 -23.09
CA LEU A 273 -8.87 -4.32 -22.39
C LEU A 273 -8.92 -5.56 -23.29
N VAL A 274 -7.80 -5.89 -23.90
CA VAL A 274 -7.70 -6.95 -24.92
C VAL A 274 -7.03 -8.24 -24.40
N PHE A 275 -6.56 -8.26 -23.14
CA PHE A 275 -5.95 -9.45 -22.55
C PHE A 275 -6.98 -10.41 -21.95
N ARG A 276 -6.62 -11.69 -21.93
CA ARG A 276 -7.35 -12.75 -21.22
C ARG A 276 -6.41 -13.47 -20.27
N LEU A 277 -6.94 -13.87 -19.12
CA LEU A 277 -6.24 -14.75 -18.20
C LEU A 277 -6.28 -16.18 -18.77
N GLU A 278 -5.12 -16.82 -18.82
CA GLU A 278 -4.99 -18.21 -19.22
C GLU A 278 -4.49 -19.05 -18.05
N PRO A 279 -5.06 -20.27 -17.85
CA PRO A 279 -4.49 -21.19 -16.89
C PRO A 279 -3.05 -21.53 -17.28
N CYS A 280 -2.10 -21.26 -16.38
CA CYS A 280 -0.73 -21.71 -16.55
C CYS A 280 -0.59 -23.05 -15.82
N GLY A 281 -0.31 -24.12 -16.53
CA GLY A 281 0.02 -25.40 -15.91
C GLY A 281 1.26 -25.23 -15.04
N VAL A 282 1.23 -25.85 -13.85
CA VAL A 282 2.43 -25.96 -13.02
C VAL A 282 3.40 -26.85 -13.81
N ALA A 283 4.51 -26.23 -14.28
CA ALA A 283 5.61 -26.97 -14.86
C ALA A 283 6.39 -27.71 -13.76
#